data_fad4515df04fcd66586076ca736afcbd
#
_entry.id   fad4515df04fcd66586076ca736afcbd
#
_cell.length_a   1.000
_cell.length_b   1.000
_cell.length_c   1.000
_cell.angle_alpha   90.00
_cell.angle_beta   90.00
_cell.angle_gamma   90.00
#
_symmetry.space_group_name_H-M   'P 1'
#
loop_
_entity.id
_entity.type
_entity.pdbx_description
1 polymer ?
#
loop_
_entity_poly.entity_id
_entity_poly.type
_entity_poly.pdbx_seq_one_letter_code
_entity_poly.pdbx_strand_id
1 'polypeptide(L)'
;MSDAPLTFKEMCAEFDVTPRTLRYYEYIELLQPERDGRARHYGSRERARMTLIMRGRKYGFQLEDIRQWLLIYEHEGTAAQMQAFVEMADRQYGELEEQKRQLEEGMLELKTLRDETADALTKL
;
A
#
# COMPACT_ATOMS: atom_id res chain seq x y z
N MET A 1 16.21 -0.29 21.97
CA MET A 1 15.27 0.21 20.97
C MET A 1 14.54 1.42 21.51
N SER A 2 14.50 2.49 20.74
CA SER A 2 13.87 3.70 21.22
C SER A 2 12.37 3.70 20.86
N ASP A 3 11.51 3.91 21.86
CA ASP A 3 10.08 4.09 21.65
C ASP A 3 9.71 5.57 21.52
N ALA A 4 10.72 6.44 21.38
CA ALA A 4 10.50 7.86 21.22
C ALA A 4 9.70 8.14 19.94
N PRO A 5 8.72 9.06 20.00
CA PRO A 5 7.96 9.42 18.81
C PRO A 5 8.86 9.99 17.72
N LEU A 6 8.49 9.72 16.47
CA LEU A 6 9.22 10.26 15.33
C LEU A 6 8.66 11.62 14.94
N THR A 7 9.55 12.49 14.47
CA THR A 7 9.13 13.74 13.86
C THR A 7 8.58 13.47 12.46
N PHE A 8 7.97 14.49 11.85
CA PHE A 8 7.48 14.39 10.48
C PHE A 8 8.58 13.95 9.50
N LYS A 9 9.72 14.58 9.61
CA LYS A 9 10.87 14.28 8.74
C LYS A 9 11.38 12.86 8.95
N GLU A 10 11.48 12.45 10.21
CA GLU A 10 11.93 11.10 10.56
C GLU A 10 10.94 10.05 10.06
N MET A 11 9.65 10.32 10.16
CA MET A 11 8.61 9.40 9.69
C MET A 11 8.70 9.21 8.18
N CYS A 12 8.89 10.30 7.43
CA CYS A 12 9.08 10.21 5.98
C CYS A 12 10.30 9.37 5.63
N ALA A 13 11.41 9.56 6.35
CA ALA A 13 12.64 8.83 6.09
C ALA A 13 12.50 7.34 6.43
N GLU A 14 11.89 7.02 7.57
CA GLU A 14 11.77 5.63 8.01
C GLU A 14 10.92 4.79 7.05
N PHE A 15 9.86 5.36 6.52
CA PHE A 15 8.94 4.64 5.64
C PHE A 15 9.15 4.94 4.16
N ASP A 16 10.16 5.72 3.84
CA ASP A 16 10.50 6.08 2.45
C ASP A 16 9.31 6.64 1.69
N VAL A 17 8.66 7.61 2.28
CA VAL A 17 7.53 8.30 1.66
C VAL A 17 7.82 9.79 1.55
N THR A 18 7.16 10.44 0.59
CA THR A 18 7.31 11.88 0.42
C THR A 18 6.50 12.62 1.48
N PRO A 19 6.89 13.87 1.80
CA PRO A 19 6.07 14.72 2.66
C PRO A 19 4.63 14.84 2.18
N ARG A 20 4.42 14.91 0.87
CA ARG A 20 3.09 14.99 0.27
C ARG A 20 2.25 13.76 0.61
N THR A 21 2.83 12.57 0.47
CA THR A 21 2.16 11.32 0.77
C THR A 21 1.78 11.25 2.25
N LEU A 22 2.71 11.59 3.13
CA LEU A 22 2.46 11.55 4.57
C LEU A 22 1.36 12.52 4.97
N ARG A 23 1.38 13.75 4.43
CA ARG A 23 0.31 14.73 4.68
C ARG A 23 -1.04 14.23 4.18
N TYR A 24 -1.05 13.56 3.04
CA TYR A 24 -2.28 13.00 2.49
C TYR A 24 -2.88 11.94 3.41
N TYR A 25 -2.04 11.05 3.97
CA TYR A 25 -2.52 10.03 4.91
C TYR A 25 -3.09 10.65 6.18
N GLU A 26 -2.55 11.77 6.63
CA GLU A 26 -3.13 12.52 7.74
C GLU A 26 -4.46 13.17 7.33
N TYR A 27 -4.50 13.73 6.14
CA TYR A 27 -5.70 14.42 5.63
C TYR A 27 -6.88 13.46 5.55
N ILE A 28 -6.66 12.24 5.09
CA ILE A 28 -7.73 11.24 5.00
C ILE A 28 -7.87 10.41 6.27
N GLU A 29 -7.20 10.81 7.32
CA GLU A 29 -7.31 10.23 8.67
C GLU A 29 -6.87 8.77 8.80
N LEU A 30 -5.94 8.33 7.96
CA LEU A 30 -5.27 7.04 8.17
C LEU A 30 -4.27 7.14 9.30
N LEU A 31 -3.71 8.32 9.51
CA LEU A 31 -2.76 8.61 10.58
C LEU A 31 -3.24 9.82 11.35
N GLN A 32 -3.06 9.79 12.67
CA GLN A 32 -3.44 10.88 13.56
C GLN A 32 -2.31 11.13 14.56
N PRO A 33 -1.23 11.80 14.11
CA PRO A 33 -0.10 12.07 15.00
C PRO A 33 -0.51 13.07 16.09
N GLU A 34 0.17 13.00 17.21
CA GLU A 34 0.02 14.01 18.23
C GLU A 34 0.64 15.30 17.74
N ARG A 35 0.00 16.42 18.06
CA ARG A 35 0.48 17.73 17.65
C ARG A 35 0.86 18.56 18.85
N ASP A 36 2.01 19.22 18.72
CA ASP A 36 2.50 20.20 19.69
C ASP A 36 2.79 21.48 18.89
N GLY A 37 1.78 22.35 18.80
CA GLY A 37 1.86 23.49 17.90
C GLY A 37 1.91 23.03 16.45
N ARG A 38 3.00 23.36 15.75
CA ARG A 38 3.20 22.92 14.35
C ARG A 38 3.93 21.59 14.26
N ALA A 39 4.49 21.13 15.38
CA ALA A 39 5.22 19.86 15.41
C ALA A 39 4.26 18.68 15.42
N ARG A 40 4.67 17.60 14.78
CA ARG A 40 3.95 16.33 14.77
C ARG A 40 4.80 15.26 15.41
N HIS A 41 4.16 14.40 16.20
CA HIS A 41 4.83 13.30 16.89
C HIS A 41 4.12 11.99 16.57
N TYR A 42 4.84 11.09 15.88
CA TYR A 42 4.32 9.78 15.47
C TYR A 42 4.80 8.73 16.46
N GLY A 43 3.89 8.31 17.35
CA GLY A 43 4.21 7.31 18.35
C GLY A 43 4.14 5.89 17.81
N SER A 44 4.23 4.92 18.73
CA SER A 44 4.25 3.50 18.35
C SER A 44 2.97 3.08 17.62
N ARG A 45 1.82 3.61 18.03
CA ARG A 45 0.53 3.32 17.36
C ARG A 45 0.56 3.77 15.90
N GLU A 46 1.00 5.00 15.66
CA GLU A 46 1.01 5.54 14.31
C GLU A 46 2.07 4.84 13.44
N ARG A 47 3.18 4.46 14.02
CA ARG A 47 4.21 3.71 13.30
C ARG A 47 3.71 2.32 12.92
N ALA A 48 2.98 1.65 13.82
CA ALA A 48 2.38 0.35 13.53
C ALA A 48 1.33 0.47 12.42
N ARG A 49 0.48 1.50 12.49
CA ARG A 49 -0.50 1.78 11.45
C ARG A 49 0.17 2.01 10.09
N MET A 50 1.25 2.80 10.08
CA MET A 50 1.99 3.07 8.84
C MET A 50 2.58 1.79 8.24
N THR A 51 3.08 0.88 9.07
CA THR A 51 3.56 -0.42 8.60
C THR A 51 2.46 -1.19 7.87
N LEU A 52 1.25 -1.21 8.43
CA LEU A 52 0.11 -1.88 7.79
C LEU A 52 -0.31 -1.19 6.50
N ILE A 53 -0.32 0.14 6.50
CA ILE A 53 -0.63 0.93 5.31
C ILE A 53 0.34 0.60 4.18
N MET A 54 1.63 0.59 4.48
CA MET A 54 2.66 0.31 3.47
C MET A 54 2.55 -1.11 2.92
N ARG A 55 2.26 -2.08 3.78
CA ARG A 55 2.02 -3.46 3.33
C ARG A 55 0.79 -3.54 2.42
N GLY A 56 -0.30 -2.91 2.83
CA GLY A 56 -1.52 -2.89 2.03
C GLY A 56 -1.30 -2.26 0.67
N ARG A 57 -0.53 -1.17 0.62
CA ARG A 57 -0.18 -0.52 -0.64
C ARG A 57 0.66 -1.44 -1.53
N LYS A 58 1.59 -2.15 -0.94
CA LYS A 58 2.43 -3.11 -1.69
C LYS A 58 1.59 -4.20 -2.35
N TYR A 59 0.53 -4.65 -1.67
CA TYR A 59 -0.35 -5.69 -2.21
C TYR A 59 -1.42 -5.14 -3.15
N GLY A 60 -1.45 -3.84 -3.34
CA GLY A 60 -2.39 -3.21 -4.26
C GLY A 60 -3.75 -2.91 -3.66
N PHE A 61 -3.91 -3.01 -2.34
CA PHE A 61 -5.15 -2.59 -1.69
C PHE A 61 -5.40 -1.11 -1.90
N GLN A 62 -6.65 -0.75 -2.09
CA GLN A 62 -7.02 0.65 -2.13
C GLN A 62 -7.00 1.23 -0.72
N LEU A 63 -6.74 2.53 -0.62
CA LEU A 63 -6.64 3.19 0.68
C LEU A 63 -7.92 3.06 1.50
N GLU A 64 -9.09 3.04 0.84
CA GLU A 64 -10.35 2.86 1.54
C GLU A 64 -10.46 1.48 2.19
N ASP A 65 -9.97 0.43 1.55
CA ASP A 65 -9.96 -0.91 2.13
C ASP A 65 -9.04 -0.97 3.35
N ILE A 66 -7.89 -0.30 3.26
CA ILE A 66 -6.95 -0.22 4.37
C ILE A 66 -7.59 0.53 5.55
N ARG A 67 -8.30 1.61 5.26
CA ARG A 67 -9.04 2.37 6.28
C ARG A 67 -10.05 1.48 7.00
N GLN A 68 -10.84 0.72 6.25
CA GLN A 68 -11.86 -0.17 6.83
C GLN A 68 -11.21 -1.21 7.74
N TRP A 69 -10.13 -1.80 7.29
CA TRP A 69 -9.41 -2.79 8.09
C TRP A 69 -8.88 -2.21 9.40
N LEU A 70 -8.29 -1.01 9.34
CA LEU A 70 -7.78 -0.34 10.53
C LEU A 70 -8.90 0.01 11.51
N LEU A 71 -10.06 0.44 11.01
CA LEU A 71 -11.22 0.73 11.86
C LEU A 71 -11.75 -0.51 12.56
N ILE A 72 -11.85 -1.62 11.84
CA ILE A 72 -12.30 -2.89 12.42
C ILE A 72 -11.35 -3.32 13.54
N TYR A 73 -10.05 -3.21 13.30
CA TYR A 73 -9.04 -3.56 14.29
C TYR A 73 -9.23 -2.80 15.61
N GLU A 74 -9.55 -1.51 15.51
CA GLU A 74 -9.72 -0.66 16.69
C GLU A 74 -11.02 -0.92 17.45
N HIS A 75 -12.09 -1.31 16.77
CA HIS A 75 -13.42 -1.37 17.38
C HIS A 75 -13.95 -2.77 17.65
N GLU A 76 -13.58 -3.75 16.84
CA GLU A 76 -14.20 -5.07 16.94
C GLU A 76 -13.26 -6.17 17.44
N GLY A 77 -12.01 -5.83 17.69
CA GLY A 77 -11.06 -6.76 18.25
C GLY A 77 -10.42 -7.69 17.23
N THR A 78 -9.56 -8.61 17.74
CA THR A 78 -8.64 -9.36 16.91
C THR A 78 -9.32 -10.37 15.99
N ALA A 79 -10.36 -11.07 16.48
CA ALA A 79 -11.03 -12.11 15.68
C ALA A 79 -11.75 -11.50 14.47
N ALA A 80 -12.49 -10.42 14.69
CA ALA A 80 -13.21 -9.73 13.62
C ALA A 80 -12.23 -9.13 12.61
N GLN A 81 -11.13 -8.57 13.10
CA GLN A 81 -10.09 -8.00 12.25
C GLN A 81 -9.45 -9.08 11.37
N MET A 82 -9.14 -10.24 11.95
CA MET A 82 -8.54 -11.35 11.21
C MET A 82 -9.47 -11.84 10.10
N GLN A 83 -10.76 -11.98 10.40
CA GLN A 83 -11.75 -12.43 9.43
C GLN A 83 -11.89 -11.42 8.29
N ALA A 84 -11.97 -10.15 8.62
CA ALA A 84 -12.07 -9.08 7.63
C ALA A 84 -10.84 -9.05 6.72
N PHE A 85 -9.66 -9.26 7.30
CA PHE A 85 -8.42 -9.32 6.52
C PHE A 85 -8.42 -10.52 5.57
N VAL A 86 -8.85 -11.70 6.02
CA VAL A 86 -8.89 -12.88 5.16
C VAL A 86 -9.77 -12.63 3.93
N GLU A 87 -10.95 -12.04 4.14
CA GLU A 87 -11.86 -11.73 3.04
C GLU A 87 -11.25 -10.71 2.08
N MET A 88 -10.62 -9.68 2.61
CA MET A 88 -9.92 -8.67 1.82
C MET A 88 -8.79 -9.29 1.01
N ALA A 89 -8.00 -10.15 1.66
CA ALA A 89 -6.86 -10.80 1.03
C ALA A 89 -7.32 -11.74 -0.10
N ASP A 90 -8.40 -12.49 0.12
CA ASP A 90 -8.93 -13.39 -0.90
C ASP A 90 -9.36 -12.62 -2.15
N ARG A 91 -10.08 -11.52 -1.96
CA ARG A 91 -10.50 -10.68 -3.09
C ARG A 91 -9.30 -10.10 -3.82
N GLN A 92 -8.36 -9.56 -3.09
CA GLN A 92 -7.18 -8.93 -3.68
C GLN A 92 -6.29 -9.94 -4.39
N TYR A 93 -6.14 -11.12 -3.79
CA TYR A 93 -5.35 -12.19 -4.42
C TYR A 93 -5.95 -12.57 -5.78
N GLY A 94 -7.28 -12.69 -5.85
CA GLY A 94 -7.97 -12.96 -7.11
C GLY A 94 -7.74 -11.87 -8.15
N GLU A 95 -7.77 -10.60 -7.72
CA GLU A 95 -7.49 -9.47 -8.61
C GLU A 95 -6.05 -9.53 -9.14
N LEU A 96 -5.10 -9.85 -8.26
CA LEU A 96 -3.70 -9.96 -8.67
C LEU A 96 -3.48 -11.10 -9.65
N GLU A 97 -4.17 -12.24 -9.46
CA GLU A 97 -4.11 -13.34 -10.41
C GLU A 97 -4.63 -12.92 -11.79
N GLU A 98 -5.73 -12.17 -11.82
CA GLU A 98 -6.29 -11.68 -13.07
C GLU A 98 -5.33 -10.67 -13.74
N GLN A 99 -4.74 -9.77 -12.98
CA GLN A 99 -3.77 -8.82 -13.50
C GLN A 99 -2.54 -9.55 -14.07
N LYS A 100 -2.09 -10.58 -13.38
CA LYS A 100 -0.97 -11.41 -13.84
C LYS A 100 -1.30 -12.07 -15.17
N ARG A 101 -2.50 -12.63 -15.29
CA ARG A 101 -2.96 -13.28 -16.52
C ARG A 101 -2.97 -12.29 -17.69
N GLN A 102 -3.54 -11.10 -17.46
CA GLN A 102 -3.59 -10.05 -18.47
C GLN A 102 -2.19 -9.59 -18.88
N LEU A 103 -1.29 -9.48 -17.91
CA LEU A 103 0.08 -9.09 -18.18
C LEU A 103 0.80 -10.16 -19.01
N GLU A 104 0.62 -11.44 -18.68
CA GLU A 104 1.21 -12.55 -19.43
C GLU A 104 0.69 -12.57 -20.88
N GLU A 105 -0.61 -12.34 -21.07
CA GLU A 105 -1.20 -12.24 -22.42
C GLU A 105 -0.57 -11.09 -23.22
N GLY A 106 -0.46 -9.92 -22.58
CA GLY A 106 0.13 -8.76 -23.23
C GLY A 106 1.59 -8.98 -23.61
N MET A 107 2.33 -9.64 -22.73
CA MET A 107 3.74 -9.97 -22.99
C MET A 107 3.87 -10.91 -24.17
N LEU A 108 3.01 -11.91 -24.26
CA LEU A 108 3.02 -12.85 -25.36
C LEU A 108 2.66 -12.16 -26.69
N GLU A 109 1.64 -11.35 -26.69
CA GLU A 109 1.24 -10.58 -27.88
C GLU A 109 2.37 -9.65 -28.34
N LEU A 110 2.98 -8.95 -27.39
CA LEU A 110 4.08 -8.03 -27.70
C LEU A 110 5.26 -8.78 -28.29
N LYS A 111 5.62 -9.92 -27.70
CA LYS A 111 6.75 -10.72 -28.17
C LYS A 111 6.50 -11.20 -29.58
N THR A 112 5.29 -11.68 -29.88
CA THR A 112 4.92 -12.13 -31.21
C THR A 112 5.03 -10.99 -32.23
N LEU A 113 4.50 -9.82 -31.92
CA LEU A 113 4.58 -8.67 -32.79
C LEU A 113 6.05 -8.23 -32.99
N ARG A 114 6.82 -8.24 -31.93
CA ARG A 114 8.26 -7.91 -32.00
C ARG A 114 8.98 -8.86 -32.95
N ASP A 115 8.74 -10.16 -32.79
CA ASP A 115 9.42 -11.19 -33.60
C ASP A 115 9.01 -11.09 -35.06
N GLU A 116 7.75 -10.89 -35.34
CA GLU A 116 7.26 -10.69 -36.71
C GLU A 116 7.87 -9.45 -37.36
N THR A 117 7.95 -8.37 -36.59
CA THR A 117 8.56 -7.12 -37.10
C THR A 117 10.05 -7.28 -37.35
N ALA A 118 10.77 -7.95 -36.45
CA ALA A 118 12.17 -8.21 -36.61
C ALA A 118 12.43 -9.05 -37.87
N ASP A 119 11.59 -10.05 -38.11
CA ASP A 119 11.68 -10.88 -39.29
C ASP A 119 11.45 -10.08 -40.59
N ALA A 120 10.42 -9.24 -40.57
CA ALA A 120 10.11 -8.34 -41.69
C ALA A 120 11.29 -7.39 -41.97
N LEU A 121 11.92 -6.89 -40.91
CA LEU A 121 13.05 -5.98 -41.03
C LEU A 121 14.23 -6.64 -41.77
N THR A 122 14.48 -7.93 -41.52
CA THR A 122 15.58 -8.63 -42.18
C THR A 122 15.34 -8.83 -43.68
N LYS A 123 14.10 -8.66 -44.13
CA LYS A 123 13.74 -8.84 -45.53
C LYS A 123 13.73 -7.54 -46.34
N LEU A 124 14.05 -6.45 -45.71
CA LEU A 124 14.11 -5.14 -46.38
C LEU A 124 15.43 -4.90 -47.13
#